data_41f6ceb07ab9159ab2654c2e1d1c18d0
#
_entry.id   41f6ceb07ab9159ab2654c2e1d1c18d0
#
_cell.length_a   1.000
_cell.length_b   1.000
_cell.length_c   1.000
_cell.angle_alpha   90.00
_cell.angle_beta   90.00
_cell.angle_gamma   90.00
#
_symmetry.space_group_name_H-M   'P 1'
#
loop_
_entity.id
_entity.type
_entity.pdbx_description
1 polymer ?
#
loop_
_entity_poly.entity_id
_entity_poly.type
_entity_poly.pdbx_seq_one_letter_code
_entity_poly.pdbx_strand_id
1 'polypeptide(L)'
;MAAWGSWLRNSVSFFASSGLAAGSALAATTDLAGHEFLDEIAERTPPGLVRDGIGNAMTLLPLSDPRSAAASLGNGRYISAPDTVPFCLWVAAKRLGDLGDYERAFWDTALVGGDIDTTCAIVGGVVGARVGVQGIPEEWLKRTEPLPEWVAEPFYEVSSDNA
;
A
#
# COMPACT_ATOMS: atom_id res chain seq x y z
N MET A 1 28.05 4.07 -23.26
CA MET A 1 27.81 4.27 -21.79
C MET A 1 26.34 4.55 -21.43
N ALA A 2 25.37 4.54 -22.36
CA ALA A 2 23.97 4.89 -22.06
C ALA A 2 23.05 3.70 -21.69
N ALA A 3 23.46 2.45 -21.91
CA ALA A 3 22.61 1.28 -21.71
C ALA A 3 22.44 0.85 -20.24
N TRP A 4 23.39 1.15 -19.37
CA TRP A 4 23.35 0.76 -17.95
C TRP A 4 22.36 1.59 -17.12
N GLY A 5 22.13 2.86 -17.50
CA GLY A 5 21.21 3.73 -16.76
C GLY A 5 19.73 3.42 -16.96
N SER A 6 19.36 2.80 -18.11
CA SER A 6 17.97 2.40 -18.37
C SER A 6 17.63 1.07 -17.67
N TRP A 7 18.60 0.15 -17.58
CA TRP A 7 18.42 -1.13 -16.91
C TRP A 7 18.24 -0.97 -15.40
N LEU A 8 19.04 -0.09 -14.78
CA LEU A 8 18.89 0.22 -13.35
C LEU A 8 17.53 0.87 -13.02
N ARG A 9 17.02 1.78 -13.86
CA ARG A 9 15.69 2.40 -13.66
C ARG A 9 14.56 1.37 -13.79
N ASN A 10 14.64 0.48 -14.76
CA ASN A 10 13.64 -0.58 -14.93
C ASN A 10 13.69 -1.62 -13.81
N SER A 11 14.87 -1.93 -13.29
CA SER A 11 15.04 -2.85 -12.16
C SER A 11 14.45 -2.29 -10.87
N VAL A 12 14.68 -1.01 -10.57
CA VAL A 12 14.13 -0.35 -9.36
C VAL A 12 12.59 -0.32 -9.42
N SER A 13 12.02 -0.02 -10.60
CA SER A 13 10.56 -0.05 -10.79
C SER A 13 9.98 -1.47 -10.63
N PHE A 14 10.66 -2.48 -11.15
CA PHE A 14 10.25 -3.89 -11.00
C PHE A 14 10.28 -4.35 -9.53
N PHE A 15 11.30 -3.99 -8.77
CA PHE A 15 11.43 -4.35 -7.35
C PHE A 15 10.41 -3.64 -6.45
N ALA A 16 10.04 -2.40 -6.80
CA ALA A 16 8.95 -1.69 -6.12
C ALA A 16 7.61 -2.40 -6.33
N SER A 17 7.33 -2.81 -7.57
CA SER A 17 6.09 -3.48 -7.94
C SER A 17 5.91 -4.81 -7.21
N SER A 18 6.99 -5.58 -6.99
CA SER A 18 6.89 -6.88 -6.32
C SER A 18 6.47 -6.76 -4.84
N GLY A 19 7.03 -5.81 -4.10
CA GLY A 19 6.64 -5.57 -2.71
C GLY A 19 5.20 -5.09 -2.56
N LEU A 20 4.75 -4.17 -3.43
CA LEU A 20 3.37 -3.66 -3.42
C LEU A 20 2.37 -4.71 -3.88
N ALA A 21 2.69 -5.47 -4.93
CA ALA A 21 1.84 -6.57 -5.41
C ALA A 21 1.70 -7.66 -4.33
N ALA A 22 2.79 -8.03 -3.66
CA ALA A 22 2.75 -8.95 -2.54
C ALA A 22 1.89 -8.40 -1.39
N GLY A 23 2.05 -7.12 -1.05
CA GLY A 23 1.25 -6.45 -0.01
C GLY A 23 -0.25 -6.50 -0.31
N SER A 24 -0.67 -6.14 -1.52
CA SER A 24 -2.07 -6.19 -1.93
C SER A 24 -2.62 -7.62 -1.96
N ALA A 25 -1.85 -8.57 -2.49
CA ALA A 25 -2.25 -9.98 -2.53
C ALA A 25 -2.40 -10.58 -1.12
N LEU A 26 -1.45 -10.34 -0.22
CA LEU A 26 -1.52 -10.80 1.17
C LEU A 26 -2.68 -10.14 1.92
N ALA A 27 -2.89 -8.84 1.73
CA ALA A 27 -4.02 -8.14 2.32
C ALA A 27 -5.37 -8.74 1.88
N ALA A 28 -5.51 -9.12 0.62
CA ALA A 28 -6.74 -9.70 0.07
C ALA A 28 -7.00 -11.15 0.49
N THR A 29 -5.95 -11.94 0.77
CA THR A 29 -6.05 -13.41 0.88
C THR A 29 -5.69 -13.97 2.26
N THR A 30 -5.20 -13.15 3.18
CA THR A 30 -4.76 -13.58 4.53
C THR A 30 -5.23 -12.60 5.58
N ASP A 31 -5.18 -12.99 6.85
CA ASP A 31 -5.44 -12.10 8.00
C ASP A 31 -4.16 -11.49 8.59
N LEU A 32 -3.04 -11.59 7.88
CA LEU A 32 -1.76 -11.04 8.35
C LEU A 32 -1.83 -9.52 8.52
N ALA A 33 -1.24 -9.03 9.59
CA ALA A 33 -1.13 -7.62 9.91
C ALA A 33 0.18 -7.34 10.67
N GLY A 34 0.51 -6.09 10.90
CA GLY A 34 1.67 -5.72 11.69
C GLY A 34 2.98 -6.34 11.19
N HIS A 35 3.74 -6.94 12.12
CA HIS A 35 5.05 -7.50 11.84
C HIS A 35 5.00 -8.66 10.85
N GLU A 36 4.06 -9.60 11.03
CA GLU A 36 3.94 -10.79 10.19
C GLU A 36 3.63 -10.42 8.72
N PHE A 37 2.81 -9.39 8.51
CA PHE A 37 2.52 -8.88 7.17
C PHE A 37 3.78 -8.33 6.49
N LEU A 38 4.56 -7.52 7.20
CA LEU A 38 5.79 -6.94 6.65
C LEU A 38 6.87 -8.00 6.40
N ASP A 39 6.99 -8.98 7.26
CA ASP A 39 7.95 -10.08 7.14
C ASP A 39 7.70 -10.90 5.87
N GLU A 40 6.45 -11.29 5.65
CA GLU A 40 6.03 -12.00 4.44
C GLU A 40 6.27 -11.20 3.15
N ILE A 41 6.10 -9.87 3.19
CA ILE A 41 6.43 -9.01 2.05
C ILE A 41 7.94 -8.92 1.84
N ALA A 42 8.71 -8.78 2.93
CA ALA A 42 10.16 -8.71 2.85
C ALA A 42 10.78 -9.98 2.23
N GLU A 43 10.24 -11.16 2.57
CA GLU A 43 10.68 -12.42 1.97
C GLU A 43 10.45 -12.48 0.46
N ARG A 44 9.34 -11.89 -0.02
CA ARG A 44 8.97 -11.84 -1.44
C ARG A 44 9.59 -10.68 -2.20
N THR A 45 10.22 -9.75 -1.49
CA THR A 45 10.87 -8.59 -2.08
C THR A 45 12.35 -8.91 -2.34
N PRO A 46 12.87 -8.75 -3.57
CA PRO A 46 14.27 -8.96 -3.86
C PRO A 46 15.19 -8.10 -2.98
N PRO A 47 16.41 -8.58 -2.69
CA PRO A 47 17.40 -7.80 -1.93
C PRO A 47 17.64 -6.41 -2.52
N GLY A 48 17.67 -5.37 -1.68
CA GLY A 48 17.92 -3.98 -2.08
C GLY A 48 17.23 -2.99 -1.16
N LEU A 49 17.34 -1.69 -1.48
CA LEU A 49 16.89 -0.60 -0.61
C LEU A 49 15.41 -0.66 -0.21
N VAL A 50 14.53 -1.20 -1.06
CA VAL A 50 13.12 -1.37 -0.71
C VAL A 50 12.96 -2.44 0.36
N ARG A 51 13.60 -3.61 0.21
CA ARG A 51 13.58 -4.67 1.22
C ARG A 51 14.20 -4.22 2.54
N ASP A 52 15.31 -3.51 2.48
CA ASP A 52 15.96 -2.94 3.67
C ASP A 52 15.03 -1.94 4.37
N GLY A 53 14.32 -1.11 3.59
CA GLY A 53 13.31 -0.19 4.09
C GLY A 53 12.12 -0.90 4.74
N ILE A 54 11.67 -2.04 4.20
CA ILE A 54 10.62 -2.88 4.83
C ILE A 54 11.12 -3.44 6.16
N GLY A 55 12.36 -3.91 6.22
CA GLY A 55 13.01 -4.34 7.46
C GLY A 55 13.05 -3.21 8.52
N ASN A 56 13.36 -1.99 8.10
CA ASN A 56 13.30 -0.83 8.98
C ASN A 56 11.85 -0.52 9.41
N ALA A 57 10.86 -0.64 8.52
CA ALA A 57 9.45 -0.45 8.85
C ALA A 57 8.99 -1.40 9.96
N MET A 58 9.44 -2.66 9.99
CA MET A 58 9.14 -3.60 11.08
C MET A 58 9.62 -3.08 12.44
N THR A 59 10.82 -2.50 12.50
CA THR A 59 11.38 -1.95 13.75
C THR A 59 10.63 -0.72 14.24
N LEU A 60 9.97 0.02 13.32
CA LEU A 60 9.24 1.24 13.60
C LEU A 60 7.74 1.01 13.86
N LEU A 61 7.24 -0.23 13.79
CA LEU A 61 5.83 -0.54 14.09
C LEU A 61 5.35 -0.06 15.47
N PRO A 62 6.17 -0.04 16.54
CA PRO A 62 5.76 0.49 17.83
C PRO A 62 5.49 2.00 17.84
N LEU A 63 5.98 2.76 16.86
CA LEU A 63 5.72 4.20 16.78
C LEU A 63 4.24 4.47 16.53
N SER A 64 3.68 5.42 17.27
CA SER A 64 2.28 5.86 17.11
C SER A 64 2.14 7.01 16.13
N ASP A 65 3.17 7.87 16.00
CA ASP A 65 3.14 9.05 15.13
C ASP A 65 3.67 8.72 13.72
N PRO A 66 2.82 8.85 12.68
CA PRO A 66 3.23 8.61 11.30
C PRO A 66 4.36 9.51 10.80
N ARG A 67 4.47 10.75 11.34
CA ARG A 67 5.56 11.68 10.95
C ARG A 67 6.92 11.15 11.37
N SER A 68 6.99 10.57 12.56
CA SER A 68 8.23 9.97 13.06
C SER A 68 8.65 8.77 12.23
N ALA A 69 7.71 7.94 11.78
CA ALA A 69 7.98 6.83 10.86
C ALA A 69 8.42 7.33 9.48
N ALA A 70 7.69 8.29 8.91
CA ALA A 70 7.99 8.87 7.60
C ALA A 70 9.37 9.54 7.54
N ALA A 71 9.84 10.14 8.64
CA ALA A 71 11.18 10.73 8.72
C ALA A 71 12.30 9.71 8.45
N SER A 72 12.05 8.42 8.73
CA SER A 72 13.01 7.33 8.52
C SER A 72 12.72 6.51 7.28
N LEU A 73 11.44 6.36 6.89
CA LEU A 73 10.99 5.49 5.81
C LEU A 73 10.76 6.22 4.48
N GLY A 74 10.74 7.55 4.51
CA GLY A 74 10.36 8.37 3.37
C GLY A 74 8.86 8.70 3.34
N ASN A 75 8.46 9.56 2.40
CA ASN A 75 7.08 9.97 2.17
C ASN A 75 6.78 10.23 0.68
N GLY A 76 7.56 9.67 -0.21
CA GLY A 76 7.42 9.84 -1.65
C GLY A 76 8.03 11.13 -2.23
N ARG A 77 8.55 12.03 -1.41
CA ARG A 77 9.08 13.34 -1.86
C ARG A 77 10.14 13.23 -2.94
N TYR A 78 10.96 12.20 -2.91
CA TYR A 78 12.05 11.98 -3.87
C TYR A 78 11.64 11.12 -5.07
N ILE A 79 10.34 10.82 -5.22
CA ILE A 79 9.77 10.09 -6.37
C ILE A 79 10.56 8.81 -6.65
N SER A 80 10.83 8.04 -5.63
CA SER A 80 11.56 6.78 -5.73
C SER A 80 10.94 5.69 -4.85
N ALA A 81 11.05 4.45 -5.28
CA ALA A 81 10.48 3.32 -4.55
C ALA A 81 11.00 3.18 -3.11
N PRO A 82 12.31 3.34 -2.83
CA PRO A 82 12.81 3.29 -1.46
C PRO A 82 12.30 4.42 -0.55
N ASP A 83 11.89 5.56 -1.12
CA ASP A 83 11.32 6.70 -0.40
C ASP A 83 9.80 6.62 -0.23
N THR A 84 9.13 5.69 -0.93
CA THR A 84 7.67 5.60 -0.98
C THR A 84 7.14 4.31 -0.34
N VAL A 85 7.67 3.16 -0.81
CA VAL A 85 7.09 1.84 -0.51
C VAL A 85 7.17 1.47 0.97
N PRO A 86 8.32 1.66 1.68
CA PRO A 86 8.43 1.25 3.08
C PRO A 86 7.42 1.95 3.99
N PHE A 87 7.21 3.24 3.80
CA PHE A 87 6.24 4.00 4.58
C PHE A 87 4.78 3.56 4.29
N CYS A 88 4.43 3.37 3.02
CA CYS A 88 3.10 2.91 2.65
C CYS A 88 2.78 1.54 3.26
N LEU A 89 3.75 0.61 3.21
CA LEU A 89 3.59 -0.72 3.82
C LEU A 89 3.55 -0.66 5.35
N TRP A 90 4.29 0.26 5.97
CA TRP A 90 4.21 0.50 7.42
C TRP A 90 2.80 0.96 7.84
N VAL A 91 2.21 1.93 7.13
CA VAL A 91 0.83 2.38 7.40
C VAL A 91 -0.14 1.22 7.20
N ALA A 92 -0.04 0.50 6.07
CA ALA A 92 -0.90 -0.65 5.80
C ALA A 92 -0.80 -1.71 6.90
N ALA A 93 0.40 -2.11 7.29
CA ALA A 93 0.62 -3.10 8.34
C ALA A 93 -0.05 -2.72 9.66
N LYS A 94 -0.05 -1.45 10.02
CA LYS A 94 -0.70 -0.95 11.23
C LYS A 94 -2.23 -0.93 11.15
N ARG A 95 -2.78 -0.82 9.94
CA ARG A 95 -4.21 -0.61 9.71
C ARG A 95 -4.96 -1.85 9.19
N LEU A 96 -4.23 -2.92 8.90
CA LEU A 96 -4.85 -4.19 8.47
C LEU A 96 -5.44 -5.01 9.64
N GLY A 97 -5.10 -4.69 10.89
CA GLY A 97 -5.54 -5.43 12.08
C GLY A 97 -6.99 -5.15 12.48
N ASP A 98 -7.50 -3.96 12.21
CA ASP A 98 -8.84 -3.53 12.60
C ASP A 98 -9.72 -3.26 11.38
N LEU A 99 -10.84 -3.97 11.27
CA LEU A 99 -11.88 -3.69 10.27
C LEU A 99 -12.45 -2.29 10.55
N GLY A 100 -12.20 -1.36 9.62
CA GLY A 100 -12.69 0.03 9.72
C GLY A 100 -11.61 1.10 9.69
N ASP A 101 -10.35 0.73 9.63
CA ASP A 101 -9.23 1.68 9.64
C ASP A 101 -8.84 2.22 8.24
N TYR A 102 -9.69 2.02 7.19
CA TYR A 102 -9.42 2.53 5.84
C TYR A 102 -9.28 4.06 5.84
N GLU A 103 -10.22 4.77 6.43
CA GLU A 103 -10.19 6.22 6.54
C GLU A 103 -8.96 6.69 7.33
N ARG A 104 -8.66 6.01 8.43
CA ARG A 104 -7.51 6.33 9.27
C ARG A 104 -6.18 6.09 8.56
N ALA A 105 -6.09 5.02 7.75
CA ALA A 105 -4.93 4.78 6.91
C ALA A 105 -4.66 5.95 5.94
N PHE A 106 -5.71 6.51 5.36
CA PHE A 106 -5.61 7.70 4.51
C PHE A 106 -5.11 8.93 5.26
N TRP A 107 -5.70 9.22 6.44
CA TRP A 107 -5.29 10.37 7.22
C TRP A 107 -3.88 10.27 7.77
N ASP A 108 -3.47 9.09 8.22
CA ASP A 108 -2.08 8.84 8.65
C ASP A 108 -1.08 9.05 7.50
N THR A 109 -1.47 8.69 6.28
CA THR A 109 -0.65 8.88 5.08
C THR A 109 -0.60 10.34 4.66
N ALA A 110 -1.74 11.01 4.58
CA ALA A 110 -1.82 12.40 4.15
C ALA A 110 -1.11 13.37 5.13
N LEU A 111 -1.12 13.04 6.43
CA LEU A 111 -0.56 13.85 7.50
C LEU A 111 0.95 14.10 7.35
N VAL A 112 1.68 13.22 6.69
CA VAL A 112 3.14 13.30 6.58
C VAL A 112 3.61 14.14 5.40
N GLY A 113 2.70 14.57 4.51
CA GLY A 113 3.04 15.32 3.30
C GLY A 113 3.83 14.49 2.29
N GLY A 114 4.65 15.15 1.48
CA GLY A 114 5.38 14.51 0.38
C GLY A 114 4.50 14.30 -0.84
N ASP A 115 4.61 13.13 -1.49
CA ASP A 115 3.78 12.72 -2.63
C ASP A 115 2.48 12.06 -2.14
N ILE A 116 1.55 12.91 -1.65
CA ILE A 116 0.33 12.47 -0.95
C ILE A 116 -0.58 11.63 -1.85
N ASP A 117 -0.75 12.01 -3.09
CA ASP A 117 -1.63 11.32 -4.04
C ASP A 117 -1.11 9.91 -4.35
N THR A 118 0.17 9.77 -4.63
CA THR A 118 0.79 8.44 -4.83
C THR A 118 0.76 7.59 -3.57
N THR A 119 1.16 8.14 -2.42
CA THR A 119 1.22 7.36 -1.17
C THR A 119 -0.17 6.96 -0.68
N CYS A 120 -1.18 7.85 -0.78
CA CYS A 120 -2.57 7.53 -0.45
C CYS A 120 -3.17 6.50 -1.42
N ALA A 121 -2.86 6.57 -2.73
CA ALA A 121 -3.31 5.58 -3.69
C ALA A 121 -2.75 4.18 -3.37
N ILE A 122 -1.47 4.09 -3.01
CA ILE A 122 -0.81 2.83 -2.62
C ILE A 122 -1.45 2.26 -1.34
N VAL A 123 -1.52 3.07 -0.28
CA VAL A 123 -2.08 2.63 1.01
C VAL A 123 -3.54 2.24 0.85
N GLY A 124 -4.32 3.06 0.13
CA GLY A 124 -5.73 2.78 -0.17
C GLY A 124 -5.92 1.49 -0.96
N GLY A 125 -5.04 1.20 -1.93
CA GLY A 125 -5.06 -0.05 -2.68
C GLY A 125 -4.77 -1.27 -1.81
N VAL A 126 -3.77 -1.21 -0.93
CA VAL A 126 -3.41 -2.33 -0.05
C VAL A 126 -4.48 -2.56 1.03
N VAL A 127 -4.89 -1.50 1.75
CA VAL A 127 -5.91 -1.64 2.81
C VAL A 127 -7.28 -1.94 2.21
N GLY A 128 -7.62 -1.31 1.08
CA GLY A 128 -8.86 -1.57 0.34
C GLY A 128 -9.00 -3.01 -0.13
N ALA A 129 -7.90 -3.67 -0.51
CA ALA A 129 -7.89 -5.08 -0.86
C ALA A 129 -8.35 -6.00 0.30
N ARG A 130 -8.13 -5.59 1.56
CA ARG A 130 -8.60 -6.30 2.75
C ARG A 130 -10.05 -5.99 3.07
N VAL A 131 -10.40 -4.70 3.12
CA VAL A 131 -11.68 -4.27 3.66
C VAL A 131 -12.80 -4.30 2.63
N GLY A 132 -12.46 -4.37 1.33
CA GLY A 132 -13.44 -4.31 0.25
C GLY A 132 -14.19 -2.97 0.20
N VAL A 133 -15.21 -2.91 -0.65
CA VAL A 133 -16.05 -1.71 -0.80
C VAL A 133 -16.76 -1.34 0.51
N GLN A 134 -17.11 -2.33 1.32
CA GLN A 134 -17.81 -2.13 2.59
C GLN A 134 -16.96 -1.40 3.64
N GLY A 135 -15.64 -1.47 3.54
CA GLY A 135 -14.72 -0.77 4.44
C GLY A 135 -14.43 0.67 4.03
N ILE A 136 -14.85 1.09 2.84
CA ILE A 136 -14.65 2.46 2.36
C ILE A 136 -15.81 3.35 2.86
N PRO A 137 -15.53 4.55 3.42
CA PRO A 137 -16.60 5.45 3.86
C PRO A 137 -17.59 5.77 2.74
N GLU A 138 -18.89 5.63 3.01
CA GLU A 138 -19.96 5.83 2.03
C GLU A 138 -19.92 7.20 1.37
N GLU A 139 -19.55 8.24 2.15
CA GLU A 139 -19.41 9.61 1.64
C GLU A 139 -18.27 9.75 0.61
N TRP A 140 -17.24 8.90 0.70
CA TRP A 140 -16.16 8.88 -0.29
C TRP A 140 -16.62 8.16 -1.56
N LEU A 141 -17.33 7.05 -1.42
CA LEU A 141 -17.89 6.32 -2.58
C LEU A 141 -18.86 7.21 -3.38
N LYS A 142 -19.68 8.01 -2.73
CA LYS A 142 -20.61 8.95 -3.40
C LYS A 142 -19.91 10.04 -4.22
N ARG A 143 -18.64 10.33 -3.92
CA ARG A 143 -17.83 11.36 -4.60
C ARG A 143 -16.88 10.77 -5.65
N THR A 144 -16.81 9.46 -5.73
CA THR A 144 -15.97 8.76 -6.72
C THR A 144 -16.62 8.87 -8.10
N GLU A 145 -15.81 9.13 -9.12
CA GLU A 145 -16.27 9.06 -10.49
C GLU A 145 -16.79 7.65 -10.83
N PRO A 146 -17.88 7.55 -11.62
CA PRO A 146 -18.38 6.24 -12.04
C PRO A 146 -17.29 5.50 -12.83
N LEU A 147 -17.15 4.21 -12.55
CA LEU A 147 -16.25 3.38 -13.33
C LEU A 147 -16.70 3.34 -14.81
N PRO A 148 -15.76 3.32 -15.75
CA PRO A 148 -16.08 3.11 -17.17
C PRO A 148 -16.88 1.80 -17.35
N GLU A 149 -17.85 1.80 -18.26
CA GLU A 149 -18.73 0.64 -18.52
C GLU A 149 -17.96 -0.67 -18.73
N TRP A 150 -16.82 -0.61 -19.41
CA TRP A 150 -15.98 -1.79 -19.67
C TRP A 150 -15.31 -2.39 -18.42
N VAL A 151 -15.27 -1.65 -17.30
CA VAL A 151 -14.77 -2.13 -16.00
C VAL A 151 -15.91 -2.65 -15.13
N ALA A 152 -17.12 -2.12 -15.30
CA ALA A 152 -18.26 -2.44 -14.44
C ALA A 152 -18.80 -3.86 -14.69
N GLU A 153 -18.78 -4.36 -15.91
CA GLU A 153 -19.36 -5.65 -16.26
C GLU A 153 -18.78 -6.87 -15.52
N PRO A 154 -17.46 -7.02 -15.32
CA PRO A 154 -16.93 -8.24 -14.70
C PRO A 154 -17.07 -8.27 -13.16
N PHE A 155 -17.43 -7.17 -12.51
CA PHE A 155 -17.46 -7.08 -11.03
C PHE A 155 -18.86 -7.18 -10.41
N TYR A 156 -19.93 -7.18 -11.20
CA TYR A 156 -21.32 -7.18 -10.72
C TYR A 156 -22.07 -8.49 -10.94
N GLU A 157 -21.44 -9.54 -11.50
CA GLU A 157 -22.04 -10.87 -11.59
C GLU A 157 -21.78 -11.73 -10.33
N VAL A 158 -21.98 -11.17 -9.13
CA VAL A 158 -22.02 -12.00 -7.92
C VAL A 158 -23.35 -11.84 -7.23
N SER A 159 -24.15 -12.90 -7.42
CA SER A 159 -25.36 -13.28 -6.67
C SER A 159 -26.64 -12.52 -6.96
N SER A 160 -27.32 -12.93 -8.03
CA SER A 160 -28.81 -12.94 -8.07
C SER A 160 -29.41 -14.35 -7.91
N ASP A 161 -28.68 -15.32 -7.36
CA ASP A 161 -29.22 -16.64 -7.08
C ASP A 161 -29.17 -16.95 -5.58
N ASN A 162 -30.10 -16.37 -4.83
CA ASN A 162 -30.69 -16.93 -3.62
C ASN A 162 -31.95 -16.11 -3.26
N ALA A 163 -33.03 -16.40 -3.97
CA ALA A 163 -34.38 -16.17 -3.52
C ALA A 163 -35.06 -17.51 -3.37
#